data_d32be890f6e90a5bac6a9bcc7d384cbc
#
_entry.id   d32be890f6e90a5bac6a9bcc7d384cbc
#
_cell.length_a   1.000
_cell.length_b   1.000
_cell.length_c   1.000
_cell.angle_alpha   90.00
_cell.angle_beta   90.00
_cell.angle_gamma   90.00
#
_symmetry.space_group_name_H-M   'P 1'
#
loop_
_entity.id
_entity.type
_entity.pdbx_description
1 polymer ?
#
loop_
_entity_poly.entity_id
_entity_poly.type
_entity_poly.pdbx_seq_one_letter_code
_entity_poly.pdbx_strand_id
1 'polypeptide(L)'
;MDSLPGGAALARGLLVLARAGRSGVLTVQSREVTARVGVNKGRVVAMKVEPEDGDSLGDALRRMGDWDEEAAASHGQPAPGEAVGGWAVRVGATSDAALSLALRKQLQRRIARLFAVDPPELRLRPGSLDVGVPQLVEPPTTAELIVGALRDRVASQPLLSARRRLGDGILVLTPLGKELLADAVLWPDEQAMLPLLESGASVDVLVAASQGSARAQRTLYALRMIDACGSPEPREGYAMLLRKTRQLKRAARAAELLELAPGAQQGDARKALRKLARAVHPDRFGTNAPAAIRSASQQVMSALNRASHDLS
;
A
#
# COMPACT_ATOMS: atom_id res chain seq x y z
N MET A 1 -2.09 12.82 -8.36
CA MET A 1 -1.61 11.67 -7.57
C MET A 1 -2.83 10.85 -7.23
N ASP A 2 -2.92 9.63 -7.78
CA ASP A 2 -4.01 8.72 -7.42
C ASP A 2 -3.69 8.14 -6.04
N SER A 3 -4.06 8.84 -4.99
CA SER A 3 -4.12 8.30 -3.64
C SER A 3 -5.45 7.57 -3.49
N LEU A 4 -5.50 6.57 -2.64
CA LEU A 4 -6.73 5.96 -2.14
C LEU A 4 -6.97 6.49 -0.71
N PRO A 5 -7.48 7.72 -0.54
CA PRO A 5 -7.61 8.31 0.79
C PRO A 5 -8.56 7.50 1.69
N GLY A 6 -9.58 6.90 1.10
CA GLY A 6 -10.45 5.94 1.79
C GLY A 6 -9.70 4.68 2.21
N GLY A 7 -8.80 4.18 1.36
CA GLY A 7 -7.96 3.02 1.64
C GLY A 7 -7.03 3.24 2.83
N ALA A 8 -6.39 4.39 2.94
CA ALA A 8 -5.53 4.73 4.07
C ALA A 8 -6.33 4.82 5.39
N ALA A 9 -7.50 5.44 5.38
CA ALA A 9 -8.37 5.57 6.54
C ALA A 9 -8.86 4.19 7.02
N LEU A 10 -9.34 3.36 6.09
CA LEU A 10 -9.83 2.01 6.40
C LEU A 10 -8.71 1.12 6.93
N ALA A 11 -7.54 1.11 6.28
CA ALA A 11 -6.40 0.33 6.73
C ALA A 11 -5.97 0.70 8.16
N ARG A 12 -5.85 1.99 8.48
CA ARG A 12 -5.55 2.47 9.85
C ARG A 12 -6.62 2.03 10.84
N GLY A 13 -7.90 2.19 10.50
CA GLY A 13 -9.01 1.78 11.36
C GLY A 13 -8.96 0.30 11.68
N LEU A 14 -8.77 -0.56 10.70
CA LEU A 14 -8.67 -2.01 10.87
C LEU A 14 -7.44 -2.42 11.69
N LEU A 15 -6.27 -1.80 11.48
CA LEU A 15 -5.05 -2.09 12.24
C LEU A 15 -5.18 -1.63 13.70
N VAL A 16 -5.81 -0.48 13.97
CA VAL A 16 -6.12 -0.05 15.35
C VAL A 16 -6.99 -1.06 16.07
N LEU A 17 -8.03 -1.60 15.39
CA LEU A 17 -8.89 -2.64 15.95
C LEU A 17 -8.13 -3.96 16.17
N ALA A 18 -7.23 -4.32 15.24
CA ALA A 18 -6.39 -5.51 15.35
C ALA A 18 -5.46 -5.42 16.57
N ARG A 19 -4.73 -4.31 16.72
CA ARG A 19 -3.82 -4.08 17.85
C ARG A 19 -4.55 -4.09 19.20
N ALA A 20 -5.73 -3.47 19.24
CA ALA A 20 -6.53 -3.40 20.45
C ALA A 20 -7.31 -4.69 20.77
N GLY A 21 -7.23 -5.72 19.92
CA GLY A 21 -7.98 -6.98 20.07
C GLY A 21 -9.49 -6.78 20.15
N ARG A 22 -10.01 -5.72 19.50
CA ARG A 22 -11.43 -5.36 19.60
C ARG A 22 -12.34 -6.36 18.87
N SER A 23 -13.58 -6.47 19.39
CA SER A 23 -14.65 -7.25 18.76
C SER A 23 -15.90 -6.39 18.61
N GLY A 24 -16.65 -6.61 17.53
CA GLY A 24 -17.90 -5.89 17.22
C GLY A 24 -18.12 -5.75 15.73
N VAL A 25 -19.07 -4.91 15.34
CA VAL A 25 -19.36 -4.58 13.95
C VAL A 25 -18.82 -3.18 13.64
N LEU A 26 -17.86 -3.10 12.71
CA LEU A 26 -17.39 -1.86 12.13
C LEU A 26 -18.29 -1.51 10.95
N THR A 27 -19.00 -0.38 11.04
CA THR A 27 -19.71 0.20 9.91
C THR A 27 -18.76 1.12 9.16
N VAL A 28 -18.66 0.90 7.85
CA VAL A 28 -17.88 1.70 6.89
C VAL A 28 -18.90 2.37 5.98
N GLN A 29 -19.00 3.70 6.05
CA GLN A 29 -20.01 4.44 5.29
C GLN A 29 -19.35 5.49 4.41
N SER A 30 -19.63 5.42 3.11
CA SER A 30 -19.28 6.43 2.11
C SER A 30 -20.54 6.87 1.35
N ARG A 31 -20.40 7.75 0.36
CA ARG A 31 -21.51 8.15 -0.50
C ARG A 31 -22.05 7.03 -1.37
N GLU A 32 -21.19 6.11 -1.79
CA GLU A 32 -21.49 5.08 -2.79
C GLU A 32 -21.70 3.71 -2.16
N VAL A 33 -21.11 3.45 -0.99
CA VAL A 33 -21.04 2.13 -0.39
C VAL A 33 -21.22 2.22 1.11
N THR A 34 -22.03 1.31 1.63
CA THR A 34 -22.10 1.02 3.07
C THR A 34 -21.65 -0.42 3.29
N ALA A 35 -20.75 -0.63 4.24
CA ALA A 35 -20.33 -1.97 4.60
C ALA A 35 -20.43 -2.19 6.11
N ARG A 36 -20.80 -3.43 6.49
CA ARG A 36 -20.78 -3.93 7.86
C ARG A 36 -19.71 -5.00 7.95
N VAL A 37 -18.67 -4.73 8.75
CA VAL A 37 -17.49 -5.59 8.90
C VAL A 37 -17.53 -6.19 10.31
N GLY A 38 -17.71 -7.49 10.42
CA GLY A 38 -17.59 -8.25 11.65
C GLY A 38 -16.13 -8.41 12.02
N VAL A 39 -15.73 -7.90 13.18
CA VAL A 39 -14.36 -7.99 13.70
C VAL A 39 -14.39 -8.79 15.00
N ASN A 40 -13.60 -9.85 15.08
CA ASN A 40 -13.44 -10.69 16.25
C ASN A 40 -12.00 -10.74 16.71
N LYS A 41 -11.73 -10.27 17.93
CA LYS A 41 -10.36 -10.16 18.49
C LYS A 41 -9.39 -9.51 17.50
N GLY A 42 -9.83 -8.42 16.86
CA GLY A 42 -9.04 -7.68 15.90
C GLY A 42 -8.94 -8.28 14.50
N ARG A 43 -9.53 -9.44 14.24
CA ARG A 43 -9.54 -10.08 12.90
C ARG A 43 -10.90 -9.87 12.22
N VAL A 44 -10.88 -9.60 10.93
CA VAL A 44 -12.09 -9.50 10.12
C VAL A 44 -12.61 -10.92 9.85
N VAL A 45 -13.82 -11.22 10.34
CA VAL A 45 -14.43 -12.56 10.24
C VAL A 45 -15.57 -12.62 9.23
N ALA A 46 -16.22 -11.50 8.94
CA ALA A 46 -17.36 -11.42 8.03
C ALA A 46 -17.47 -10.02 7.44
N MET A 47 -18.09 -9.89 6.27
CA MET A 47 -18.37 -8.59 5.67
C MET A 47 -19.58 -8.65 4.76
N LYS A 48 -20.51 -7.69 4.96
CA LYS A 48 -21.59 -7.38 4.03
C LYS A 48 -21.36 -6.01 3.44
N VAL A 49 -21.52 -5.88 2.12
CA VAL A 49 -21.37 -4.61 1.40
C VAL A 49 -22.67 -4.30 0.66
N GLU A 50 -23.11 -3.06 0.71
CA GLU A 50 -24.32 -2.59 0.05
C GLU A 50 -23.99 -1.35 -0.80
N PRO A 51 -24.40 -1.29 -2.08
CA PRO A 51 -25.10 -2.34 -2.83
C PRO A 51 -24.21 -3.59 -3.01
N GLU A 52 -24.84 -4.74 -3.15
CA GLU A 52 -24.12 -5.99 -3.42
C GLU A 52 -23.26 -5.87 -4.69
N ASP A 53 -22.12 -6.54 -4.67
CA ASP A 53 -21.12 -6.46 -5.74
C ASP A 53 -21.29 -7.52 -6.83
N GLY A 54 -22.34 -8.34 -6.74
CA GLY A 54 -22.56 -9.46 -7.64
C GLY A 54 -21.53 -10.59 -7.51
N ASP A 55 -20.64 -10.50 -6.50
CA ASP A 55 -19.63 -11.53 -6.22
C ASP A 55 -20.22 -12.59 -5.27
N SER A 56 -21.09 -13.44 -5.80
CA SER A 56 -21.65 -14.54 -5.01
C SER A 56 -20.57 -15.56 -4.63
N LEU A 57 -20.80 -16.30 -3.53
CA LEU A 57 -19.91 -17.37 -3.12
C LEU A 57 -19.83 -18.48 -4.18
N GLY A 58 -20.96 -18.83 -4.81
CA GLY A 58 -20.99 -19.80 -5.89
C GLY A 58 -20.15 -19.38 -7.10
N ASP A 59 -20.21 -18.09 -7.49
CA ASP A 59 -19.38 -17.57 -8.59
C ASP A 59 -17.90 -17.55 -8.22
N ALA A 60 -17.59 -17.30 -6.96
CA ALA A 60 -16.20 -17.39 -6.48
C ALA A 60 -15.67 -18.82 -6.59
N LEU A 61 -16.42 -19.81 -6.16
CA LEU A 61 -16.07 -21.23 -6.22
C LEU A 61 -15.94 -21.70 -7.69
N ARG A 62 -16.89 -21.33 -8.57
CA ARG A 62 -16.80 -21.64 -10.01
C ARG A 62 -15.53 -21.08 -10.65
N ARG A 63 -15.20 -19.83 -10.38
CA ARG A 63 -13.95 -19.22 -10.89
C ARG A 63 -12.68 -19.90 -10.39
N MET A 64 -12.74 -20.54 -9.23
CA MET A 64 -11.63 -21.31 -8.68
C MET A 64 -11.56 -22.75 -9.21
N GLY A 65 -12.62 -23.21 -9.89
CA GLY A 65 -12.75 -24.60 -10.34
C GLY A 65 -13.12 -25.58 -9.23
N ASP A 66 -13.58 -25.05 -8.10
CA ASP A 66 -13.91 -25.83 -6.87
C ASP A 66 -15.44 -25.98 -6.66
N TRP A 67 -16.23 -25.89 -7.73
CA TRP A 67 -17.67 -26.06 -7.69
C TRP A 67 -18.10 -27.22 -8.59
N ASP A 68 -18.72 -28.24 -7.98
CA ASP A 68 -19.31 -29.37 -8.69
C ASP A 68 -20.78 -29.05 -9.04
N GLU A 69 -21.02 -28.74 -10.33
CA GLU A 69 -22.36 -28.41 -10.84
C GLU A 69 -23.32 -29.62 -10.78
N GLU A 70 -22.84 -30.85 -10.99
CA GLU A 70 -23.63 -32.04 -10.98
C GLU A 70 -24.11 -32.36 -9.56
N ALA A 71 -23.21 -32.32 -8.58
CA ALA A 71 -23.54 -32.49 -7.17
C ALA A 71 -24.53 -31.42 -6.68
N ALA A 72 -24.32 -30.16 -7.07
CA ALA A 72 -25.23 -29.07 -6.72
C ALA A 72 -26.63 -29.24 -7.35
N ALA A 73 -26.69 -29.57 -8.63
CA ALA A 73 -27.95 -29.76 -9.36
C ALA A 73 -28.77 -30.95 -8.83
N SER A 74 -28.11 -32.03 -8.43
CA SER A 74 -28.75 -33.25 -7.90
C SER A 74 -29.47 -33.03 -6.55
N HIS A 75 -29.07 -32.03 -5.78
CA HIS A 75 -29.60 -31.75 -4.43
C HIS A 75 -30.51 -30.51 -4.34
N GLY A 76 -30.73 -29.81 -5.47
CA GLY A 76 -31.60 -28.64 -5.57
C GLY A 76 -30.97 -27.41 -4.88
N GLN A 77 -31.82 -26.57 -4.28
CA GLN A 77 -31.38 -25.32 -3.63
C GLN A 77 -31.25 -25.51 -2.11
N PRO A 78 -30.44 -24.70 -1.41
CA PRO A 78 -30.37 -24.69 0.03
C PRO A 78 -31.75 -24.42 0.66
N ALA A 79 -32.01 -25.01 1.80
CA ALA A 79 -33.24 -24.78 2.53
C ALA A 79 -33.37 -23.30 2.97
N PRO A 80 -34.62 -22.79 3.17
CA PRO A 80 -34.78 -21.43 3.67
C PRO A 80 -34.01 -21.21 4.99
N GLY A 81 -33.12 -20.23 5.00
CA GLY A 81 -32.27 -19.92 6.15
C GLY A 81 -30.95 -20.73 6.22
N GLU A 82 -30.77 -21.73 5.37
CA GLU A 82 -29.51 -22.46 5.29
C GLU A 82 -28.45 -21.61 4.55
N ALA A 83 -27.25 -21.51 5.12
CA ALA A 83 -26.14 -20.83 4.47
C ALA A 83 -25.67 -21.62 3.23
N VAL A 84 -25.60 -20.96 2.07
CA VAL A 84 -25.19 -21.56 0.77
C VAL A 84 -23.88 -22.35 0.89
N GLY A 85 -22.88 -21.83 1.63
CA GLY A 85 -21.60 -22.51 1.80
C GLY A 85 -21.72 -23.83 2.57
N GLY A 86 -22.48 -23.85 3.67
CA GLY A 86 -22.72 -25.07 4.45
C GLY A 86 -23.51 -26.11 3.65
N TRP A 87 -24.51 -25.67 2.91
CA TRP A 87 -25.25 -26.53 1.98
C TRP A 87 -24.31 -27.13 0.93
N ALA A 88 -23.50 -26.32 0.26
CA ALA A 88 -22.60 -26.77 -0.80
C ALA A 88 -21.60 -27.83 -0.32
N VAL A 89 -21.06 -27.69 0.89
CA VAL A 89 -20.19 -28.71 1.49
C VAL A 89 -20.97 -29.98 1.80
N ARG A 90 -22.15 -29.86 2.42
CA ARG A 90 -22.99 -31.00 2.81
C ARG A 90 -23.41 -31.85 1.59
N VAL A 91 -23.65 -31.24 0.44
CA VAL A 91 -24.04 -31.96 -0.81
C VAL A 91 -22.84 -32.35 -1.65
N GLY A 92 -21.62 -32.07 -1.21
CA GLY A 92 -20.40 -32.40 -1.96
C GLY A 92 -20.09 -31.50 -3.15
N ALA A 93 -20.85 -30.40 -3.32
CA ALA A 93 -20.60 -29.44 -4.41
C ALA A 93 -19.28 -28.67 -4.25
N THR A 94 -18.72 -28.62 -3.03
CA THR A 94 -17.41 -28.07 -2.74
C THR A 94 -16.83 -28.69 -1.47
N SER A 95 -15.55 -28.49 -1.18
CA SER A 95 -14.91 -28.88 0.07
C SER A 95 -14.87 -27.75 1.09
N ASP A 96 -14.72 -28.05 2.40
CA ASP A 96 -14.51 -27.06 3.46
C ASP A 96 -13.27 -26.18 3.17
N ALA A 97 -12.20 -26.78 2.66
CA ALA A 97 -10.98 -26.06 2.32
C ALA A 97 -11.21 -25.04 1.18
N ALA A 98 -11.89 -25.47 0.12
CA ALA A 98 -12.24 -24.60 -1.01
C ALA A 98 -13.22 -23.51 -0.57
N LEU A 99 -14.22 -23.83 0.25
CA LEU A 99 -15.14 -22.86 0.84
C LEU A 99 -14.39 -21.79 1.64
N SER A 100 -13.49 -22.20 2.53
CA SER A 100 -12.69 -21.28 3.35
C SER A 100 -11.84 -20.36 2.47
N LEU A 101 -11.21 -20.89 1.42
CA LEU A 101 -10.43 -20.10 0.49
C LEU A 101 -11.29 -19.11 -0.31
N ALA A 102 -12.47 -19.54 -0.78
CA ALA A 102 -13.41 -18.69 -1.51
C ALA A 102 -13.91 -17.53 -0.64
N LEU A 103 -14.27 -17.79 0.62
CA LEU A 103 -14.68 -16.77 1.58
C LEU A 103 -13.55 -15.77 1.89
N ARG A 104 -12.30 -16.24 2.05
CA ARG A 104 -11.13 -15.35 2.19
C ARG A 104 -10.97 -14.43 0.95
N LYS A 105 -11.06 -15.00 -0.24
CA LYS A 105 -10.97 -14.24 -1.49
C LYS A 105 -12.11 -13.24 -1.65
N GLN A 106 -13.32 -13.60 -1.26
CA GLN A 106 -14.45 -12.68 -1.24
C GLN A 106 -14.22 -11.52 -0.27
N LEU A 107 -13.74 -11.78 0.94
CA LEU A 107 -13.35 -10.73 1.89
C LEU A 107 -12.29 -9.79 1.30
N GLN A 108 -11.23 -10.33 0.71
CA GLN A 108 -10.15 -9.53 0.09
C GLN A 108 -10.71 -8.59 -0.99
N ARG A 109 -11.56 -9.11 -1.89
CA ARG A 109 -12.18 -8.29 -2.95
C ARG A 109 -13.09 -7.21 -2.39
N ARG A 110 -13.89 -7.52 -1.37
CA ARG A 110 -14.76 -6.53 -0.71
C ARG A 110 -13.94 -5.43 -0.03
N ILE A 111 -12.85 -5.76 0.65
CA ILE A 111 -11.91 -4.76 1.19
C ILE A 111 -11.26 -3.95 0.06
N ALA A 112 -10.83 -4.60 -1.03
CA ALA A 112 -10.26 -3.92 -2.19
C ALA A 112 -11.23 -2.91 -2.81
N ARG A 113 -12.53 -3.22 -2.83
CA ARG A 113 -13.58 -2.29 -3.25
C ARG A 113 -13.68 -1.10 -2.31
N LEU A 114 -13.67 -1.33 -0.99
CA LEU A 114 -13.73 -0.26 -0.01
C LEU A 114 -12.51 0.68 -0.04
N PHE A 115 -11.36 0.20 -0.50
CA PHE A 115 -10.20 1.07 -0.70
C PHE A 115 -10.39 2.10 -1.83
N ALA A 116 -11.30 1.83 -2.76
CA ALA A 116 -11.52 2.69 -3.92
C ALA A 116 -12.54 3.82 -3.66
N VAL A 117 -13.27 3.78 -2.55
CA VAL A 117 -14.28 4.79 -2.23
C VAL A 117 -13.65 6.04 -1.60
N ASP A 118 -14.40 7.15 -1.60
CA ASP A 118 -14.04 8.36 -0.86
C ASP A 118 -13.79 8.04 0.63
N PRO A 119 -13.04 8.89 1.37
CA PRO A 119 -12.76 8.64 2.78
C PRO A 119 -14.04 8.30 3.53
N PRO A 120 -14.18 7.06 4.05
CA PRO A 120 -15.39 6.62 4.70
C PRO A 120 -15.47 7.11 6.15
N GLU A 121 -16.67 7.26 6.64
CA GLU A 121 -16.91 7.32 8.08
C GLU A 121 -16.82 5.90 8.66
N LEU A 122 -16.04 5.75 9.74
CA LEU A 122 -15.82 4.48 10.43
C LEU A 122 -16.45 4.53 11.81
N ARG A 123 -17.39 3.64 12.09
CA ARG A 123 -18.07 3.55 13.40
C ARG A 123 -18.04 2.10 13.91
N LEU A 124 -17.35 1.87 15.03
CA LEU A 124 -17.37 0.57 15.70
C LEU A 124 -18.54 0.51 16.67
N ARG A 125 -19.38 -0.52 16.54
CA ARG A 125 -20.36 -0.92 17.53
C ARG A 125 -19.87 -2.19 18.23
N PRO A 126 -19.43 -2.11 19.50
CA PRO A 126 -19.00 -3.28 20.26
C PRO A 126 -20.16 -4.25 20.49
N GLY A 127 -19.85 -5.53 20.70
CA GLY A 127 -20.84 -6.56 21.05
C GLY A 127 -21.07 -7.57 19.92
N SER A 128 -22.32 -7.74 19.49
CA SER A 128 -22.69 -8.75 18.49
C SER A 128 -21.86 -8.64 17.22
N LEU A 129 -21.43 -9.81 16.70
CA LEU A 129 -20.68 -9.93 15.44
C LEU A 129 -21.61 -10.17 14.23
N ASP A 130 -22.92 -10.13 14.46
CA ASP A 130 -23.88 -10.40 13.39
C ASP A 130 -23.89 -9.26 12.35
N VAL A 131 -23.39 -9.58 11.19
CA VAL A 131 -23.43 -8.72 9.99
C VAL A 131 -24.40 -9.26 8.94
N GLY A 132 -25.15 -10.32 9.25
CA GLY A 132 -26.11 -10.96 8.34
C GLY A 132 -25.47 -11.85 7.26
N VAL A 133 -24.23 -12.29 7.48
CA VAL A 133 -23.52 -13.24 6.61
C VAL A 133 -22.67 -14.19 7.46
N PRO A 134 -22.37 -15.41 6.95
CA PRO A 134 -21.53 -16.37 7.66
C PRO A 134 -20.15 -15.80 8.01
N GLN A 135 -19.61 -16.27 9.14
CA GLN A 135 -18.28 -15.89 9.61
C GLN A 135 -17.24 -16.92 9.17
N LEU A 136 -16.04 -16.43 8.86
CA LEU A 136 -14.86 -17.27 8.66
C LEU A 136 -14.45 -17.92 10.00
N VAL A 137 -14.24 -19.23 9.98
CA VAL A 137 -13.76 -19.99 11.15
C VAL A 137 -12.29 -19.62 11.43
N GLU A 138 -11.48 -19.58 10.38
CA GLU A 138 -10.06 -19.23 10.44
C GLU A 138 -9.77 -17.96 9.62
N PRO A 139 -10.04 -16.78 10.17
CA PRO A 139 -9.79 -15.54 9.45
C PRO A 139 -8.29 -15.27 9.33
N PRO A 140 -7.82 -14.70 8.20
CA PRO A 140 -6.45 -14.22 8.05
C PRO A 140 -6.16 -13.12 9.10
N THR A 141 -4.88 -12.81 9.32
CA THR A 141 -4.55 -11.60 10.06
C THR A 141 -5.09 -10.37 9.32
N THR A 142 -5.34 -9.30 10.06
CA THR A 142 -5.82 -8.07 9.43
C THR A 142 -4.79 -7.50 8.45
N ALA A 143 -3.51 -7.65 8.73
CA ALA A 143 -2.43 -7.26 7.83
C ALA A 143 -2.42 -8.07 6.53
N GLU A 144 -2.54 -9.40 6.62
CA GLU A 144 -2.66 -10.28 5.43
C GLU A 144 -3.87 -9.92 4.58
N LEU A 145 -5.02 -9.64 5.22
CA LEU A 145 -6.24 -9.26 4.52
C LEU A 145 -6.07 -7.93 3.77
N ILE A 146 -5.47 -6.93 4.41
CA ILE A 146 -5.20 -5.62 3.80
C ILE A 146 -4.22 -5.76 2.63
N VAL A 147 -3.09 -6.45 2.82
CA VAL A 147 -2.08 -6.64 1.76
C VAL A 147 -2.65 -7.47 0.61
N GLY A 148 -3.43 -8.52 0.91
CA GLY A 148 -4.14 -9.30 -0.11
C GLY A 148 -5.11 -8.45 -0.93
N ALA A 149 -5.92 -7.62 -0.28
CA ALA A 149 -6.84 -6.70 -0.93
C ALA A 149 -6.12 -5.65 -1.82
N LEU A 150 -4.99 -5.14 -1.36
CA LEU A 150 -4.15 -4.23 -2.14
C LEU A 150 -3.58 -4.91 -3.39
N ARG A 151 -3.09 -6.14 -3.26
CA ARG A 151 -2.60 -6.94 -4.40
C ARG A 151 -3.70 -7.17 -5.43
N ASP A 152 -4.89 -7.57 -4.99
CA ASP A 152 -6.06 -7.76 -5.87
C ASP A 152 -6.43 -6.45 -6.59
N ARG A 153 -6.40 -5.31 -5.89
CA ARG A 153 -6.70 -3.99 -6.45
C ARG A 153 -5.76 -3.58 -7.59
N VAL A 154 -4.49 -3.96 -7.50
CA VAL A 154 -3.47 -3.57 -8.49
C VAL A 154 -3.10 -4.69 -9.47
N ALA A 155 -3.70 -5.87 -9.35
CA ALA A 155 -3.36 -7.04 -10.17
C ALA A 155 -3.46 -6.77 -11.69
N SER A 156 -4.51 -6.06 -12.11
CA SER A 156 -4.76 -5.69 -13.50
C SER A 156 -4.07 -4.40 -13.95
N GLN A 157 -3.37 -3.69 -13.05
CA GLN A 157 -2.71 -2.43 -13.41
C GLN A 157 -1.54 -2.69 -14.36
N PRO A 158 -1.45 -1.95 -15.50
CA PRO A 158 -0.29 -2.02 -16.37
C PRO A 158 1.00 -1.63 -15.61
N LEU A 159 2.05 -2.45 -15.71
CA LEU A 159 3.29 -2.24 -14.97
C LEU A 159 3.91 -0.86 -15.22
N LEU A 160 3.90 -0.39 -16.48
CA LEU A 160 4.40 0.93 -16.86
C LEU A 160 3.63 2.06 -16.17
N SER A 161 2.31 1.91 -15.99
CA SER A 161 1.50 2.90 -15.27
C SER A 161 1.85 2.92 -13.78
N ALA A 162 1.96 1.77 -13.14
CA ALA A 162 2.38 1.67 -11.74
C ALA A 162 3.77 2.28 -11.55
N ARG A 163 4.72 1.98 -12.44
CA ARG A 163 6.08 2.50 -12.40
C ARG A 163 6.14 4.03 -12.56
N ARG A 164 5.39 4.60 -13.50
CA ARG A 164 5.31 6.06 -13.68
C ARG A 164 4.76 6.76 -12.44
N ARG A 165 3.77 6.16 -11.79
CA ARG A 165 3.12 6.72 -10.60
C ARG A 165 3.97 6.62 -9.34
N LEU A 166 4.83 5.60 -9.22
CA LEU A 166 5.85 5.53 -8.18
C LEU A 166 6.87 6.69 -8.28
N GLY A 167 7.16 7.11 -9.51
CA GLY A 167 8.16 8.17 -9.79
C GLY A 167 9.58 7.69 -9.53
N ASP A 168 10.53 8.64 -9.50
CA ASP A 168 11.97 8.37 -9.32
C ASP A 168 12.45 8.79 -7.91
N GLY A 169 11.52 8.98 -6.97
CA GLY A 169 11.82 9.46 -5.64
C GLY A 169 12.40 8.39 -4.71
N ILE A 170 12.88 8.83 -3.55
CA ILE A 170 13.15 7.94 -2.43
C ILE A 170 11.82 7.65 -1.73
N LEU A 171 11.59 6.39 -1.41
CA LEU A 171 10.46 5.92 -0.61
C LEU A 171 10.96 5.40 0.73
N VAL A 172 10.17 5.66 1.76
CA VAL A 172 10.36 5.13 3.12
C VAL A 172 9.04 4.56 3.62
N LEU A 173 9.13 3.60 4.54
CA LEU A 173 7.94 3.15 5.27
C LEU A 173 7.44 4.27 6.17
N THR A 174 6.14 4.52 6.10
CA THR A 174 5.44 5.34 7.08
C THR A 174 5.15 4.53 8.35
N PRO A 175 4.69 5.15 9.45
CA PRO A 175 4.19 4.40 10.60
C PRO A 175 3.13 3.36 10.25
N LEU A 176 2.19 3.70 9.35
CA LEU A 176 1.19 2.77 8.82
C LEU A 176 1.84 1.58 8.09
N GLY A 177 2.84 1.84 7.25
CA GLY A 177 3.56 0.78 6.53
C GLY A 177 4.32 -0.16 7.44
N LYS A 178 5.00 0.37 8.45
CA LYS A 178 5.71 -0.44 9.45
C LYS A 178 4.76 -1.37 10.20
N GLU A 179 3.63 -0.84 10.65
CA GLU A 179 2.61 -1.60 11.34
C GLU A 179 1.99 -2.67 10.44
N LEU A 180 1.64 -2.31 9.20
CA LEU A 180 1.03 -3.23 8.24
C LEU A 180 1.96 -4.37 7.86
N LEU A 181 3.23 -4.09 7.58
CA LEU A 181 4.17 -5.09 7.06
C LEU A 181 4.83 -5.94 8.15
N ALA A 182 4.69 -5.58 9.44
CA ALA A 182 5.17 -6.39 10.56
C ALA A 182 4.50 -7.78 10.62
N ASP A 183 3.19 -7.84 10.31
CA ASP A 183 2.37 -9.05 10.41
C ASP A 183 1.86 -9.55 9.05
N ALA A 184 2.30 -8.94 7.94
CA ALA A 184 1.89 -9.33 6.61
C ALA A 184 2.75 -10.46 6.05
N VAL A 185 2.12 -11.43 5.39
CA VAL A 185 2.84 -12.44 4.60
C VAL A 185 3.28 -11.81 3.28
N LEU A 186 4.58 -11.59 3.16
CA LEU A 186 5.23 -11.07 1.97
C LEU A 186 5.90 -12.21 1.18
N TRP A 187 5.91 -12.06 -0.13
CA TRP A 187 6.60 -12.98 -1.02
C TRP A 187 8.10 -12.63 -1.06
N PRO A 188 9.00 -13.55 -1.42
CA PRO A 188 10.44 -13.30 -1.35
C PRO A 188 10.90 -12.04 -2.08
N ASP A 189 10.33 -11.75 -3.25
CA ASP A 189 10.61 -10.55 -4.03
C ASP A 189 10.10 -9.25 -3.39
N GLU A 190 9.03 -9.32 -2.61
CA GLU A 190 8.53 -8.21 -1.81
C GLU A 190 9.36 -8.03 -0.53
N GLN A 191 9.72 -9.14 0.13
CA GLN A 191 10.58 -9.12 1.33
C GLN A 191 11.94 -8.47 1.05
N ALA A 192 12.51 -8.70 -0.14
CA ALA A 192 13.79 -8.10 -0.53
C ALA A 192 13.78 -6.56 -0.53
N MET A 193 12.61 -5.93 -0.69
CA MET A 193 12.47 -4.46 -0.65
C MET A 193 12.35 -3.90 0.77
N LEU A 194 11.97 -4.72 1.76
CA LEU A 194 11.58 -4.24 3.09
C LEU A 194 12.71 -3.50 3.82
N PRO A 195 13.93 -4.05 3.97
CA PRO A 195 15.04 -3.34 4.62
C PRO A 195 15.41 -2.02 3.94
N LEU A 196 15.26 -1.98 2.61
CA LEU A 196 15.51 -0.79 1.81
C LEU A 196 14.44 0.27 2.01
N LEU A 197 13.17 -0.11 2.14
CA LEU A 197 12.08 0.81 2.48
C LEU A 197 12.22 1.34 3.90
N GLU A 198 12.70 0.56 4.85
CA GLU A 198 12.95 1.00 6.22
C GLU A 198 14.08 2.04 6.28
N SER A 199 15.14 1.83 5.53
CA SER A 199 16.29 2.74 5.45
C SER A 199 16.11 3.89 4.46
N GLY A 200 15.09 3.82 3.60
CA GLY A 200 14.83 4.74 2.50
C GLY A 200 15.69 4.44 1.27
N ALA A 201 15.03 4.14 0.15
CA ALA A 201 15.70 3.84 -1.11
C ALA A 201 14.96 4.44 -2.30
N SER A 202 15.69 4.69 -3.40
CA SER A 202 15.06 5.09 -4.65
C SER A 202 14.24 3.95 -5.23
N VAL A 203 13.20 4.29 -6.00
CA VAL A 203 12.35 3.29 -6.65
C VAL A 203 13.16 2.36 -7.56
N ASP A 204 14.23 2.85 -8.21
CA ASP A 204 15.13 2.02 -9.02
C ASP A 204 15.85 0.94 -8.20
N VAL A 205 16.34 1.32 -7.01
CA VAL A 205 17.01 0.39 -6.09
C VAL A 205 16.04 -0.65 -5.56
N LEU A 206 14.80 -0.26 -5.22
CA LEU A 206 13.75 -1.16 -4.79
C LEU A 206 13.36 -2.16 -5.88
N VAL A 207 13.24 -1.68 -7.13
CA VAL A 207 12.96 -2.54 -8.28
C VAL A 207 14.11 -3.51 -8.55
N ALA A 208 15.36 -3.07 -8.46
CA ALA A 208 16.52 -3.94 -8.62
C ALA A 208 16.57 -5.03 -7.53
N ALA A 209 16.30 -4.66 -6.27
CA ALA A 209 16.26 -5.61 -5.15
C ALA A 209 15.20 -6.70 -5.32
N SER A 210 14.06 -6.36 -5.93
CA SER A 210 13.00 -7.31 -6.27
C SER A 210 13.24 -8.07 -7.58
N GLN A 211 14.45 -7.99 -8.15
CA GLN A 211 14.82 -8.59 -9.44
C GLN A 211 13.88 -8.17 -10.59
N GLY A 212 13.36 -6.96 -10.54
CA GLY A 212 12.43 -6.44 -11.54
C GLY A 212 11.02 -7.03 -11.49
N SER A 213 10.67 -7.76 -10.42
CA SER A 213 9.36 -8.41 -10.27
C SER A 213 8.20 -7.45 -10.51
N ALA A 214 7.34 -7.76 -11.49
CA ALA A 214 6.16 -6.99 -11.79
C ALA A 214 5.16 -6.98 -10.60
N ARG A 215 5.08 -8.10 -9.88
CA ARG A 215 4.25 -8.24 -8.68
C ARG A 215 4.73 -7.31 -7.58
N ALA A 216 6.01 -7.37 -7.22
CA ALA A 216 6.60 -6.54 -6.18
C ALA A 216 6.46 -5.04 -6.49
N GLN A 217 6.63 -4.63 -7.75
CA GLN A 217 6.40 -3.24 -8.16
C GLN A 217 4.95 -2.80 -8.03
N ARG A 218 3.98 -3.66 -8.36
CA ARG A 218 2.56 -3.39 -8.13
C ARG A 218 2.22 -3.30 -6.65
N THR A 219 2.76 -4.19 -5.82
CA THR A 219 2.59 -4.13 -4.36
C THR A 219 3.19 -2.84 -3.79
N LEU A 220 4.40 -2.44 -4.21
CA LEU A 220 5.00 -1.17 -3.82
C LEU A 220 4.10 0.02 -4.20
N TYR A 221 3.53 0.00 -5.40
CA TYR A 221 2.58 1.02 -5.85
C TYR A 221 1.31 1.03 -4.98
N ALA A 222 0.77 -0.14 -4.65
CA ALA A 222 -0.42 -0.27 -3.80
C ALA A 222 -0.16 0.27 -2.37
N LEU A 223 0.99 -0.05 -1.77
CA LEU A 223 1.41 0.50 -0.48
C LEU A 223 1.52 2.03 -0.51
N ARG A 224 1.99 2.59 -1.64
CA ARG A 224 2.03 4.04 -1.80
C ARG A 224 0.65 4.66 -1.91
N MET A 225 -0.30 3.99 -2.54
CA MET A 225 -1.68 4.49 -2.69
C MET A 225 -2.41 4.68 -1.35
N ILE A 226 -2.08 3.88 -0.34
CA ILE A 226 -2.64 3.98 1.02
C ILE A 226 -1.72 4.70 2.01
N ASP A 227 -0.69 5.37 1.54
CA ASP A 227 0.31 6.04 2.38
C ASP A 227 1.08 5.09 3.33
N ALA A 228 1.16 3.79 3.03
CA ALA A 228 2.00 2.86 3.77
C ALA A 228 3.50 3.04 3.46
N CYS A 229 3.81 3.57 2.29
CA CYS A 229 5.13 4.12 1.99
C CYS A 229 5.01 5.50 1.35
N GLY A 230 6.00 6.34 1.53
CA GLY A 230 5.93 7.73 1.10
C GLY A 230 7.30 8.38 0.93
N SER A 231 7.29 9.63 0.49
CA SER A 231 8.49 10.44 0.47
C SER A 231 8.88 10.79 1.91
N PRO A 232 10.18 10.73 2.25
CA PRO A 232 10.63 11.12 3.59
C PRO A 232 10.39 12.60 3.85
N GLU A 233 10.34 12.99 5.12
CA GLU A 233 10.27 14.40 5.55
C GLU A 233 11.66 14.90 5.95
N PRO A 234 11.89 16.22 5.87
CA PRO A 234 10.97 17.31 5.50
C PRO A 234 10.80 17.45 3.99
N ARG A 235 9.55 17.62 3.53
CA ARG A 235 9.19 17.62 2.11
C ARG A 235 9.89 18.70 1.27
N GLU A 236 10.07 19.91 1.81
CA GLU A 236 10.70 21.03 1.07
C GLU A 236 12.20 20.79 0.78
N GLY A 237 12.97 20.44 1.81
CA GLY A 237 14.38 20.10 1.66
C GLY A 237 14.59 18.88 0.77
N TYR A 238 13.67 17.90 0.91
CA TYR A 238 13.68 16.69 0.10
C TYR A 238 13.42 16.97 -1.40
N ALA A 239 12.46 17.84 -1.73
CA ALA A 239 12.20 18.21 -3.13
C ALA A 239 13.43 18.86 -3.80
N MET A 240 14.12 19.73 -3.05
CA MET A 240 15.39 20.32 -3.48
C MET A 240 16.47 19.27 -3.69
N LEU A 241 16.64 18.37 -2.72
CA LEU A 241 17.62 17.28 -2.77
C LEU A 241 17.38 16.36 -3.98
N LEU A 242 16.14 15.97 -4.24
CA LEU A 242 15.77 15.18 -5.42
C LEU A 242 16.13 15.90 -6.73
N ARG A 243 15.79 17.18 -6.83
CA ARG A 243 16.10 17.97 -8.02
C ARG A 243 17.59 17.99 -8.29
N LYS A 244 18.39 18.25 -7.25
CA LYS A 244 19.86 18.27 -7.36
C LYS A 244 20.46 16.91 -7.68
N THR A 245 19.96 15.85 -7.08
CA THR A 245 20.37 14.47 -7.41
C THR A 245 20.09 14.11 -8.87
N ARG A 246 18.95 14.53 -9.42
CA ARG A 246 18.63 14.35 -10.85
C ARG A 246 19.58 15.15 -11.75
N GLN A 247 19.90 16.39 -11.36
CA GLN A 247 20.88 17.21 -12.09
C GLN A 247 22.26 16.54 -12.13
N LEU A 248 22.71 15.98 -11.00
CA LEU A 248 23.98 15.23 -10.94
C LEU A 248 23.98 13.99 -11.86
N LYS A 249 22.90 13.21 -11.85
CA LYS A 249 22.77 12.03 -12.74
C LYS A 249 22.81 12.38 -14.23
N ARG A 250 22.40 13.61 -14.60
CA ARG A 250 22.42 14.12 -15.99
C ARG A 250 23.72 14.83 -16.33
N ALA A 251 24.72 14.79 -15.45
CA ALA A 251 25.99 15.51 -15.60
C ALA A 251 25.78 17.01 -15.90
N ALA A 252 24.87 17.66 -15.15
CA ALA A 252 24.59 19.08 -15.31
C ALA A 252 25.85 19.92 -15.13
N ARG A 253 25.96 21.02 -15.88
CA ARG A 253 27.09 21.96 -15.78
C ARG A 253 27.09 22.64 -14.40
N ALA A 254 28.28 23.11 -13.97
CA ALA A 254 28.46 23.78 -12.69
C ALA A 254 27.49 24.97 -12.48
N ALA A 255 27.31 25.82 -13.49
CA ALA A 255 26.36 26.93 -13.44
C ALA A 255 24.91 26.50 -13.29
N GLU A 256 24.50 25.42 -13.97
CA GLU A 256 23.13 24.85 -13.85
C GLU A 256 22.93 24.22 -12.47
N LEU A 257 23.93 23.51 -11.95
CA LEU A 257 23.85 22.92 -10.61
C LEU A 257 23.71 23.99 -9.54
N LEU A 258 24.38 25.14 -9.69
CA LEU A 258 24.29 26.29 -8.80
C LEU A 258 23.09 27.22 -9.10
N GLU A 259 22.27 26.91 -10.13
CA GLU A 259 21.13 27.73 -10.55
C GLU A 259 21.52 29.17 -10.91
N LEU A 260 22.66 29.34 -11.54
CA LEU A 260 23.18 30.63 -11.94
C LEU A 260 22.61 31.06 -13.29
N ALA A 261 22.31 32.37 -13.41
CA ALA A 261 21.94 32.95 -14.68
C ALA A 261 23.19 33.08 -15.63
N PRO A 262 22.97 33.09 -16.94
CA PRO A 262 24.05 33.39 -17.88
C PRO A 262 24.73 34.74 -17.53
N GLY A 263 26.07 34.76 -17.46
CA GLY A 263 26.83 35.96 -17.10
C GLY A 263 26.99 36.20 -15.60
N ALA A 264 26.59 35.27 -14.73
CA ALA A 264 26.80 35.36 -13.30
C ALA A 264 28.28 35.48 -12.95
N GLN A 265 28.60 36.33 -11.96
CA GLN A 265 29.96 36.55 -11.49
C GLN A 265 30.34 35.60 -10.34
N GLN A 266 31.63 35.52 -10.01
CA GLN A 266 32.15 34.69 -8.91
C GLN A 266 31.43 34.90 -7.57
N GLY A 267 31.07 36.14 -7.25
CA GLY A 267 30.31 36.45 -6.03
C GLY A 267 28.91 35.80 -5.96
N ASP A 268 28.30 35.58 -7.13
CA ASP A 268 26.98 34.95 -7.23
C ASP A 268 27.06 33.44 -7.01
N ALA A 269 28.15 32.79 -7.47
CA ALA A 269 28.40 31.37 -7.22
C ALA A 269 28.50 31.08 -5.73
N ARG A 270 29.21 31.92 -4.95
CA ARG A 270 29.32 31.78 -3.49
C ARG A 270 28.01 32.01 -2.74
N LYS A 271 27.18 32.98 -3.23
CA LYS A 271 25.84 33.21 -2.67
C LYS A 271 24.90 32.02 -2.93
N ALA A 272 24.90 31.52 -4.17
CA ALA A 272 24.13 30.38 -4.60
C ALA A 272 24.51 29.11 -3.81
N LEU A 273 25.81 28.83 -3.67
CA LEU A 273 26.31 27.74 -2.85
C LEU A 273 25.76 27.82 -1.42
N ARG A 274 25.89 28.96 -0.74
CA ARG A 274 25.40 29.12 0.63
C ARG A 274 23.89 28.87 0.76
N LYS A 275 23.09 29.36 -0.20
CA LYS A 275 21.63 29.16 -0.23
C LYS A 275 21.29 27.69 -0.43
N LEU A 276 21.89 27.05 -1.43
CA LEU A 276 21.63 25.65 -1.76
C LEU A 276 22.14 24.69 -0.68
N ALA A 277 23.34 24.95 -0.16
CA ALA A 277 23.91 24.17 0.93
C ALA A 277 23.02 24.14 2.17
N ARG A 278 22.48 25.29 2.58
CA ARG A 278 21.51 25.34 3.69
C ARG A 278 20.25 24.52 3.43
N ALA A 279 19.79 24.46 2.17
CA ALA A 279 18.58 23.72 1.81
C ALA A 279 18.78 22.21 1.81
N VAL A 280 19.97 21.72 1.45
CA VAL A 280 20.28 20.29 1.31
C VAL A 280 21.24 19.74 2.36
N HIS A 281 21.57 20.51 3.41
CA HIS A 281 22.51 20.07 4.45
C HIS A 281 21.99 18.81 5.16
N PRO A 282 22.86 17.81 5.45
CA PRO A 282 22.43 16.59 6.13
C PRO A 282 21.70 16.84 7.44
N ASP A 283 22.15 17.81 8.25
CA ASP A 283 21.54 18.13 9.56
C ASP A 283 20.10 18.61 9.44
N ARG A 284 19.71 19.18 8.29
CA ARG A 284 18.34 19.61 8.07
C ARG A 284 17.34 18.44 8.06
N PHE A 285 17.82 17.26 7.70
CA PHE A 285 16.99 16.05 7.65
C PHE A 285 16.96 15.29 9.00
N GLY A 286 17.69 15.80 9.99
CA GLY A 286 17.74 15.22 11.33
C GLY A 286 18.65 13.98 11.45
N THR A 287 18.98 13.62 12.67
CA THR A 287 19.87 12.48 12.98
C THR A 287 19.29 11.14 12.55
N ASN A 288 17.96 11.04 12.52
CA ASN A 288 17.22 9.82 12.13
C ASN A 288 16.87 9.78 10.65
N ALA A 289 17.44 10.69 9.82
CA ALA A 289 17.18 10.66 8.37
C ALA A 289 17.61 9.31 7.78
N PRO A 290 16.84 8.76 6.83
CA PRO A 290 17.19 7.55 6.09
C PRO A 290 18.60 7.63 5.50
N ALA A 291 19.33 6.51 5.51
CA ALA A 291 20.72 6.45 5.01
C ALA A 291 20.84 6.96 3.58
N ALA A 292 19.86 6.65 2.71
CA ALA A 292 19.82 7.13 1.33
C ALA A 292 19.73 8.66 1.24
N ILE A 293 19.01 9.32 2.15
CA ILE A 293 18.92 10.79 2.19
C ILE A 293 20.25 11.38 2.64
N ARG A 294 20.86 10.83 3.70
CA ARG A 294 22.18 11.29 4.14
C ARG A 294 23.22 11.17 3.05
N SER A 295 23.29 10.02 2.37
CA SER A 295 24.20 9.79 1.25
C SER A 295 23.93 10.73 0.08
N ALA A 296 22.67 10.91 -0.35
CA ALA A 296 22.32 11.84 -1.41
C ALA A 296 22.67 13.29 -1.04
N SER A 297 22.41 13.69 0.21
CA SER A 297 22.76 15.02 0.72
C SER A 297 24.28 15.27 0.66
N GLN A 298 25.09 14.30 1.12
CA GLN A 298 26.57 14.39 1.07
C GLN A 298 27.07 14.47 -0.38
N GLN A 299 26.53 13.66 -1.30
CA GLN A 299 26.89 13.69 -2.71
C GLN A 299 26.56 15.04 -3.36
N VAL A 300 25.35 15.57 -3.10
CA VAL A 300 24.93 16.88 -3.60
C VAL A 300 25.81 17.99 -3.03
N MET A 301 26.07 17.97 -1.72
CA MET A 301 26.97 18.96 -1.07
C MET A 301 28.37 18.97 -1.69
N SER A 302 28.96 17.78 -1.88
CA SER A 302 30.29 17.65 -2.52
C SER A 302 30.29 18.19 -3.95
N ALA A 303 29.21 17.95 -4.69
CA ALA A 303 29.10 18.46 -6.07
C ALA A 303 28.87 19.97 -6.13
N LEU A 304 28.07 20.55 -5.24
CA LEU A 304 27.86 21.99 -5.11
C LEU A 304 29.19 22.72 -4.78
N ASN A 305 29.98 22.15 -3.86
CA ASN A 305 31.31 22.72 -3.51
C ASN A 305 32.26 22.71 -4.72
N ARG A 306 32.34 21.58 -5.45
CA ARG A 306 33.13 21.48 -6.68
C ARG A 306 32.65 22.49 -7.72
N ALA A 307 31.33 22.54 -7.99
CA ALA A 307 30.77 23.49 -8.96
C ALA A 307 31.07 24.95 -8.60
N SER A 308 31.08 25.31 -7.31
CA SER A 308 31.46 26.65 -6.87
C SER A 308 32.94 26.93 -7.06
N HIS A 309 33.78 25.92 -6.86
CA HIS A 309 35.23 26.03 -7.09
C HIS A 309 35.56 26.18 -8.58
N ASP A 310 34.89 25.43 -9.46
CA ASP A 310 35.07 25.45 -10.90
C ASP A 310 34.67 26.81 -11.52
N LEU A 311 33.85 27.59 -10.82
CA LEU A 311 33.38 28.93 -11.25
C LEU A 311 34.04 30.06 -10.44
N SER A 312 35.02 29.75 -9.60
CA SER A 312 35.79 30.72 -8.79
C SER A 312 37.10 31.05 -9.41
#